data_c35fee7c277f2ae996aa608653426a88
#
_entry.id   c35fee7c277f2ae996aa608653426a88
#
_cell.length_a   1.000
_cell.length_b   1.000
_cell.length_c   1.000
_cell.angle_alpha   90.00
_cell.angle_beta   90.00
_cell.angle_gamma   90.00
#
_symmetry.space_group_name_H-M   'P 1'
#
loop_
_entity.id
_entity.type
_entity.pdbx_description
1 polymer ?
#
loop_
_entity_poly.entity_id
_entity_poly.type
_entity_poly.pdbx_seq_one_letter_code
_entity_poly.pdbx_strand_id
1 'polypeptide(L)'
;MKKNNNYFLFFLILFFFTQSSANENINFLSLKNSEVNLRQGPSFEYPIKLTYKKKYLPVIILDISDAWRKIKDFENNSGWVHISQLSKKKTALNSRNNSILYRKPTIYSKPIARLEIGRLVLIKKCKEKWC
;
A
#
# COMPACT_ATOMS: atom_id res chain seq x y z
N MET A 1 -51.43 -43.24 6.56
CA MET A 1 -50.44 -42.75 5.57
C MET A 1 -49.72 -41.56 6.17
N LYS A 2 -48.52 -41.74 6.68
CA LYS A 2 -47.68 -40.66 7.17
C LYS A 2 -46.82 -40.13 6.01
N LYS A 3 -47.12 -38.92 5.56
CA LYS A 3 -46.34 -38.21 4.54
C LYS A 3 -45.14 -37.57 5.21
N ASN A 4 -43.95 -38.07 4.92
CA ASN A 4 -42.66 -37.55 5.45
C ASN A 4 -42.39 -36.20 4.83
N ASN A 5 -42.33 -35.16 5.69
CA ASN A 5 -41.88 -33.80 5.34
C ASN A 5 -40.36 -33.69 5.41
N ASN A 6 -39.60 -34.44 4.62
CA ASN A 6 -38.14 -34.33 4.58
C ASN A 6 -37.61 -33.22 3.65
N TYR A 7 -38.47 -32.48 2.98
CA TYR A 7 -38.05 -31.38 2.09
C TYR A 7 -37.81 -30.07 2.81
N PHE A 8 -38.29 -29.97 4.06
CA PHE A 8 -38.12 -28.72 4.81
C PHE A 8 -36.70 -28.54 5.41
N LEU A 9 -35.99 -29.63 5.64
CA LEU A 9 -34.63 -29.59 6.18
C LEU A 9 -33.57 -29.31 5.12
N PHE A 10 -33.86 -29.60 3.84
CA PHE A 10 -32.89 -29.39 2.74
C PHE A 10 -32.82 -27.93 2.27
N PHE A 11 -33.86 -27.13 2.56
CA PHE A 11 -33.91 -25.71 2.15
C PHE A 11 -33.22 -24.77 3.12
N LEU A 12 -32.83 -25.22 4.31
CA LEU A 12 -32.24 -24.38 5.35
C LEU A 12 -30.71 -24.32 5.31
N ILE A 13 -30.06 -25.13 4.48
CA ILE A 13 -28.58 -25.20 4.38
C ILE A 13 -28.01 -24.25 3.32
N LEU A 14 -28.85 -23.66 2.48
CA LEU A 14 -28.43 -22.86 1.32
C LEU A 14 -28.18 -21.36 1.63
N PHE A 15 -28.25 -20.90 2.90
CA PHE A 15 -28.26 -19.47 3.20
C PHE A 15 -27.06 -18.93 3.96
N PHE A 16 -25.96 -19.69 4.08
CA PHE A 16 -24.77 -19.22 4.79
C PHE A 16 -23.50 -19.11 3.94
N PHE A 17 -23.62 -18.66 2.69
CA PHE A 17 -22.49 -18.08 2.00
C PHE A 17 -22.55 -16.55 2.15
N THR A 18 -22.33 -16.06 3.35
CA THR A 18 -21.96 -14.66 3.52
C THR A 18 -20.55 -14.51 2.95
N GLN A 19 -20.46 -13.95 1.76
CA GLN A 19 -19.19 -13.46 1.22
C GLN A 19 -18.71 -12.34 2.14
N SER A 20 -17.78 -12.68 3.02
CA SER A 20 -16.98 -11.70 3.73
C SER A 20 -16.12 -11.00 2.70
N SER A 21 -16.56 -9.86 2.18
CA SER A 21 -15.70 -8.91 1.48
C SER A 21 -14.69 -8.40 2.51
N ALA A 22 -13.54 -9.02 2.58
CA ALA A 22 -12.40 -8.47 3.27
C ALA A 22 -12.06 -7.15 2.56
N ASN A 23 -12.42 -6.04 3.19
CA ASN A 23 -11.97 -4.72 2.79
C ASN A 23 -10.47 -4.68 3.11
N GLU A 24 -9.63 -5.04 2.14
CA GLU A 24 -8.19 -4.93 2.27
C GLU A 24 -7.85 -3.45 2.41
N ASN A 25 -7.74 -3.00 3.66
CA ASN A 25 -7.13 -1.72 3.97
C ASN A 25 -5.64 -1.81 3.56
N ILE A 26 -5.37 -1.45 2.30
CA ILE A 26 -4.00 -1.36 1.79
C ILE A 26 -3.29 -0.27 2.58
N ASN A 27 -2.48 -0.69 3.52
CA ASN A 27 -1.69 0.21 4.34
C ASN A 27 -0.44 0.62 3.57
N PHE A 28 -0.40 1.89 3.14
CA PHE A 28 0.80 2.49 2.58
C PHE A 28 1.63 3.15 3.67
N LEU A 29 2.92 2.87 3.66
CA LEU A 29 3.92 3.58 4.43
C LEU A 29 5.00 4.11 3.48
N SER A 30 5.95 4.86 4.00
CA SER A 30 7.11 5.30 3.25
C SER A 30 8.40 4.97 4.00
N LEU A 31 9.51 4.83 3.28
CA LEU A 31 10.80 4.63 3.89
C LEU A 31 11.24 5.89 4.66
N LYS A 32 11.65 5.72 5.91
CA LYS A 32 11.99 6.83 6.81
C LYS A 32 13.38 7.39 6.52
N ASN A 33 14.33 6.53 6.23
CA ASN A 33 15.73 6.86 6.08
C ASN A 33 16.17 6.86 4.61
N SER A 34 17.30 7.47 4.33
CA SER A 34 17.92 7.47 2.99
C SER A 34 18.51 6.11 2.62
N GLU A 35 18.78 5.28 3.61
CA GLU A 35 19.26 3.93 3.43
C GLU A 35 18.42 2.98 4.28
N VAL A 36 17.79 1.96 3.65
CA VAL A 36 16.92 0.99 4.30
C VAL A 36 17.17 -0.41 3.71
N ASN A 37 17.48 -1.35 4.57
CA ASN A 37 17.71 -2.74 4.19
C ASN A 37 16.39 -3.53 4.13
N LEU A 38 16.13 -4.13 2.97
CA LEU A 38 15.08 -5.12 2.77
C LEU A 38 15.67 -6.52 3.01
N ARG A 39 15.09 -7.28 3.94
CA ARG A 39 15.58 -8.59 4.32
C ARG A 39 14.69 -9.71 3.83
N GLN A 40 15.23 -10.93 3.81
CA GLN A 40 14.49 -12.12 3.40
C GLN A 40 13.46 -12.57 4.45
N GLY A 41 13.68 -12.26 5.73
CA GLY A 41 12.79 -12.63 6.83
C GLY A 41 12.73 -11.57 7.94
N PRO A 42 11.82 -11.75 8.92
CA PRO A 42 11.52 -10.77 9.96
C PRO A 42 12.50 -10.84 11.15
N SER A 43 13.80 -10.70 10.89
CA SER A 43 14.85 -10.62 11.89
C SER A 43 16.11 -9.98 11.30
N PHE A 44 16.97 -9.41 12.14
CA PHE A 44 18.26 -8.87 11.72
C PHE A 44 19.26 -9.94 11.26
N GLU A 45 19.02 -11.19 11.60
CA GLU A 45 19.85 -12.35 11.20
C GLU A 45 19.59 -12.78 9.75
N TYR A 46 18.43 -12.46 9.21
CA TYR A 46 18.13 -12.80 7.81
C TYR A 46 18.97 -11.95 6.85
N PRO A 47 19.43 -12.56 5.74
CA PRO A 47 20.22 -11.86 4.74
C PRO A 47 19.51 -10.65 4.18
N ILE A 48 20.28 -9.61 3.86
CA ILE A 48 19.81 -8.45 3.12
C ILE A 48 19.58 -8.86 1.66
N LYS A 49 18.38 -8.62 1.17
CA LYS A 49 17.98 -8.91 -0.21
C LYS A 49 18.35 -7.74 -1.14
N LEU A 50 18.08 -6.52 -0.69
CA LEU A 50 18.49 -5.28 -1.34
C LEU A 50 18.55 -4.13 -0.32
N THR A 51 19.25 -3.05 -0.67
CA THR A 51 19.30 -1.83 0.12
C THR A 51 18.72 -0.68 -0.68
N TYR A 52 17.64 -0.09 -0.18
CA TYR A 52 17.06 1.12 -0.75
C TYR A 52 17.94 2.32 -0.44
N LYS A 53 18.20 3.16 -1.43
CA LYS A 53 18.93 4.43 -1.30
C LYS A 53 18.02 5.65 -1.47
N LYS A 54 16.73 5.50 -1.28
CA LYS A 54 15.73 6.53 -1.58
C LYS A 54 14.79 6.77 -0.40
N LYS A 55 15.00 7.88 0.32
CA LYS A 55 14.11 8.31 1.40
C LYS A 55 12.70 8.61 0.87
N TYR A 56 11.68 8.29 1.67
CA TYR A 56 10.26 8.52 1.37
C TYR A 56 9.71 7.70 0.21
N LEU A 57 10.39 6.65 -0.24
CA LEU A 57 9.83 5.72 -1.20
C LEU A 57 8.54 5.11 -0.65
N PRO A 58 7.40 5.22 -1.35
CA PRO A 58 6.15 4.60 -0.91
C PRO A 58 6.23 3.08 -1.05
N VAL A 59 5.72 2.38 -0.04
CA VAL A 59 5.67 0.91 0.01
C VAL A 59 4.32 0.44 0.53
N ILE A 60 3.88 -0.71 0.06
CA ILE A 60 2.66 -1.38 0.52
C ILE A 60 3.04 -2.37 1.60
N ILE A 61 2.28 -2.43 2.69
CA ILE A 61 2.43 -3.45 3.71
C ILE A 61 1.64 -4.68 3.29
N LEU A 62 2.33 -5.81 3.18
CA LEU A 62 1.73 -7.10 2.83
C LEU A 62 1.45 -7.97 4.06
N ASP A 63 2.31 -7.85 5.09
CA ASP A 63 2.23 -8.70 6.28
C ASP A 63 2.93 -8.06 7.48
N ILE A 64 2.62 -8.53 8.66
CA ILE A 64 3.12 -8.03 9.94
C ILE A 64 3.64 -9.20 10.78
N SER A 65 4.86 -9.08 11.27
CA SER A 65 5.45 -10.01 12.22
C SER A 65 6.19 -9.21 13.29
N ASP A 66 5.58 -9.07 14.46
CA ASP A 66 6.09 -8.27 15.58
C ASP A 66 6.55 -6.86 15.15
N ALA A 67 7.81 -6.51 15.33
CA ALA A 67 8.38 -5.22 14.90
C ALA A 67 8.75 -5.16 13.40
N TRP A 68 8.40 -6.17 12.62
CA TRP A 68 8.72 -6.27 11.20
C TRP A 68 7.49 -6.12 10.32
N ARG A 69 7.70 -5.55 9.14
CA ARG A 69 6.67 -5.39 8.10
C ARG A 69 7.17 -6.00 6.81
N LYS A 70 6.41 -6.93 6.26
CA LYS A 70 6.64 -7.38 4.90
C LYS A 70 6.12 -6.32 3.97
N ILE A 71 6.99 -5.75 3.17
CA ILE A 71 6.65 -4.67 2.25
C ILE A 71 6.77 -5.12 0.79
N LYS A 72 6.13 -4.35 -0.08
CA LYS A 72 6.32 -4.40 -1.54
C LYS A 72 6.46 -2.99 -2.08
N ASP A 73 7.44 -2.76 -2.95
CA ASP A 73 7.66 -1.50 -3.64
C ASP A 73 6.95 -1.47 -5.03
N PHE A 74 7.12 -0.37 -5.74
CA PHE A 74 6.52 -0.16 -7.08
C PHE A 74 7.17 -1.02 -8.19
N GLU A 75 8.36 -1.57 -7.96
CA GLU A 75 9.05 -2.51 -8.84
C GLU A 75 8.77 -3.97 -8.52
N ASN A 76 7.83 -4.23 -7.59
CA ASN A 76 7.47 -5.54 -7.06
C ASN A 76 8.56 -6.24 -6.22
N ASN A 77 9.60 -5.53 -5.76
CA ASN A 77 10.49 -6.07 -4.77
C ASN A 77 9.75 -6.25 -3.46
N SER A 78 9.86 -7.42 -2.85
CA SER A 78 9.20 -7.76 -1.59
C SER A 78 10.17 -8.35 -0.59
N GLY A 79 9.98 -8.03 0.68
CA GLY A 79 10.78 -8.50 1.80
C GLY A 79 10.40 -7.81 3.11
N TRP A 80 11.22 -7.96 4.12
CA TRP A 80 10.96 -7.52 5.47
C TRP A 80 11.81 -6.29 5.84
N VAL A 81 11.15 -5.31 6.45
CA VAL A 81 11.78 -4.07 6.95
C VAL A 81 11.33 -3.87 8.40
N HIS A 82 12.25 -3.49 9.27
CA HIS A 82 11.93 -3.17 10.66
C HIS A 82 11.12 -1.87 10.74
N ILE A 83 10.13 -1.81 11.64
CA ILE A 83 9.18 -0.68 11.74
C ILE A 83 9.86 0.67 11.97
N SER A 84 11.02 0.68 12.65
CA SER A 84 11.81 1.91 12.87
C SER A 84 12.30 2.57 11.58
N GLN A 85 12.35 1.81 10.47
CA GLN A 85 12.77 2.27 9.14
C GLN A 85 11.60 2.79 8.29
N LEU A 86 10.38 2.73 8.81
CA LEU A 86 9.16 3.12 8.14
C LEU A 86 8.58 4.41 8.72
N SER A 87 7.80 5.12 7.91
CA SER A 87 7.17 6.39 8.25
C SER A 87 5.72 6.43 7.75
N LYS A 88 4.84 7.05 8.52
CA LYS A 88 3.44 7.33 8.13
C LYS A 88 3.30 8.55 7.21
N LYS A 89 4.40 9.20 6.81
CA LYS A 89 4.34 10.31 5.85
C LYS A 89 3.77 9.81 4.54
N LYS A 90 2.72 10.46 4.06
CA LYS A 90 2.10 10.16 2.78
C LYS A 90 2.99 10.67 1.65
N THR A 91 3.36 9.78 0.77
CA THR A 91 4.21 10.07 -0.39
C THR A 91 3.61 9.45 -1.63
N ALA A 92 3.95 9.99 -2.78
CA ALA A 92 3.63 9.40 -4.07
C ALA A 92 4.84 9.43 -4.99
N LEU A 93 4.90 8.44 -5.86
CA LEU A 93 5.86 8.37 -6.95
C LEU A 93 5.16 8.78 -8.24
N ASN A 94 5.70 9.78 -8.94
CA ASN A 94 5.16 10.16 -10.23
C ASN A 94 5.40 9.04 -11.26
N SER A 95 4.34 8.45 -11.77
CA SER A 95 4.38 7.35 -12.75
C SER A 95 4.23 7.80 -14.20
N ARG A 96 4.04 9.10 -14.45
CA ARG A 96 3.79 9.66 -15.78
C ARG A 96 4.84 10.69 -16.14
N ASN A 97 5.22 10.73 -17.42
CA ASN A 97 6.01 11.83 -17.95
C ASN A 97 5.17 13.11 -18.02
N ASN A 98 5.84 14.25 -17.84
CA ASN A 98 5.24 15.58 -17.99
C ASN A 98 4.03 15.88 -17.09
N SER A 99 3.96 15.28 -15.89
CA SER A 99 2.98 15.67 -14.90
C SER A 99 3.21 17.11 -14.44
N ILE A 100 2.17 17.91 -14.43
CA ILE A 100 2.27 19.35 -14.10
C ILE A 100 1.79 19.56 -12.68
N LEU A 101 2.61 20.28 -11.89
CA LEU A 101 2.19 20.87 -10.63
C LEU A 101 1.58 22.25 -10.84
N TYR A 102 0.37 22.43 -10.35
CA TYR A 102 -0.35 23.69 -10.40
C TYR A 102 -0.33 24.41 -9.05
N ARG A 103 -0.42 25.73 -9.07
CA ARG A 103 -0.44 26.57 -7.86
C ARG A 103 -1.72 26.36 -7.03
N LYS A 104 -2.83 26.14 -7.69
CA LYS A 104 -4.16 25.88 -7.09
C LYS A 104 -4.74 24.58 -7.65
N PRO A 105 -5.68 23.95 -6.97
CA PRO A 105 -6.27 22.68 -7.39
C PRO A 105 -7.25 22.85 -8.57
N THR A 106 -6.73 23.32 -9.67
CA THR A 106 -7.45 23.47 -10.95
C THR A 106 -6.46 23.51 -12.11
N ILE A 107 -6.87 22.95 -13.26
CA ILE A 107 -6.08 22.97 -14.50
C ILE A 107 -5.92 24.36 -15.10
N TYR A 108 -6.76 25.30 -14.71
CA TYR A 108 -6.69 26.72 -15.15
C TYR A 108 -5.71 27.55 -14.31
N SER A 109 -5.11 26.98 -13.30
CA SER A 109 -4.13 27.65 -12.46
C SER A 109 -2.77 27.70 -13.11
N LYS A 110 -1.94 28.67 -12.66
CA LYS A 110 -0.56 28.79 -13.12
C LYS A 110 0.23 27.51 -12.82
N PRO A 111 0.85 26.88 -13.84
CA PRO A 111 1.78 25.79 -13.61
C PRO A 111 3.03 26.33 -12.90
N ILE A 112 3.55 25.57 -11.92
CA ILE A 112 4.73 25.94 -11.13
C ILE A 112 5.92 25.00 -11.36
N ALA A 113 5.66 23.75 -11.74
CA ALA A 113 6.72 22.79 -12.06
C ALA A 113 6.20 21.68 -12.96
N ARG A 114 7.13 21.02 -13.65
CA ARG A 114 6.91 19.78 -14.39
C ARG A 114 7.64 18.66 -13.66
N LEU A 115 6.94 17.57 -13.41
CA LEU A 115 7.50 16.39 -12.75
C LEU A 115 7.90 15.36 -13.78
N GLU A 116 9.11 14.90 -13.67
CA GLU A 116 9.60 13.74 -14.39
C GLU A 116 9.07 12.45 -13.78
N ILE A 117 9.08 11.37 -14.56
CA ILE A 117 8.78 10.04 -14.08
C ILE A 117 9.76 9.64 -12.94
N GLY A 118 9.28 8.94 -11.94
CA GLY A 118 10.10 8.53 -10.78
C GLY A 118 10.36 9.63 -9.74
N ARG A 119 9.82 10.84 -9.95
CA ARG A 119 9.92 11.91 -8.94
C ARG A 119 9.05 11.60 -7.74
N LEU A 120 9.65 11.62 -6.54
CA LEU A 120 8.93 11.51 -5.28
C LEU A 120 8.37 12.85 -4.83
N VAL A 121 7.15 12.83 -4.35
CA VAL A 121 6.46 13.99 -3.78
C VAL A 121 5.88 13.65 -2.41
N LEU A 122 5.95 14.61 -1.48
CA LEU A 122 5.27 14.51 -0.19
C LEU A 122 3.84 15.04 -0.34
N ILE A 123 2.88 14.23 0.07
CA ILE A 123 1.46 14.62 0.06
C ILE A 123 1.11 15.21 1.42
N LYS A 124 0.75 16.49 1.45
CA LYS A 124 0.33 17.18 2.68
C LYS A 124 -1.18 17.07 2.89
N LYS A 125 -1.96 17.28 1.84
CA LYS A 125 -3.41 17.29 1.88
C LYS A 125 -3.97 16.93 0.51
N CYS A 126 -5.06 16.16 0.51
CA CYS A 126 -5.85 15.90 -0.68
C CYS A 126 -7.29 16.37 -0.46
N LYS A 127 -7.89 16.93 -1.50
CA LYS A 127 -9.32 17.26 -1.58
C LYS A 127 -9.80 16.88 -2.97
N GLU A 128 -10.81 15.99 -3.02
CA GLU A 128 -11.35 15.46 -4.28
C GLU A 128 -10.26 14.84 -5.16
N LYS A 129 -10.03 15.38 -6.35
CA LYS A 129 -9.05 14.87 -7.34
C LYS A 129 -7.66 15.50 -7.20
N TRP A 130 -7.46 16.42 -6.24
CA TRP A 130 -6.23 17.19 -6.08
C TRP A 130 -5.52 16.87 -4.76
N CYS A 131 -4.20 16.74 -4.82
CA CYS A 131 -3.35 16.62 -3.64
C CYS A 131 -2.31 17.74 -3.60
#